data_26b759220aa5df507d82e966b9b06848
#
_entry.id   26b759220aa5df507d82e966b9b06848
#
_cell.length_a   1.000
_cell.length_b   1.000
_cell.length_c   1.000
_cell.angle_alpha   90.00
_cell.angle_beta   90.00
_cell.angle_gamma   90.00
#
_symmetry.space_group_name_H-M   'P 1'
#
loop_
_entity.id
_entity.type
_entity.pdbx_description
1 polymer ?
#
loop_
_entity_poly.entity_id
_entity_poly.type
_entity_poly.pdbx_seq_one_letter_code
_entity_poly.pdbx_strand_id
1 'polypeptide(L)'
;DLHGKYRDGSIEEKWKATNAYNTIVGKRIDPALLTMEYADHYNLRIYPVPPKGSRKVTMTIQQLLKAGINDYLYSLPLNINDTVQHFSLKISSQGDSNPATKPGLIANRSFTTLDQQHALEWNTENILLKSPISFSIQVTSKPVFCIKQVEEKKHFALRFLPSYPAESEIHPKEIM
;
A
#
# COMPACT_ATOMS: atom_id res chain seq x y z
N ASP A 1 -17.39 -0.55 11.06
CA ASP A 1 -17.83 0.29 12.17
C ASP A 1 -19.36 0.43 12.16
N LEU A 2 -20.04 -0.26 13.08
CA LEU A 2 -21.42 0.01 13.46
C LEU A 2 -21.41 0.87 14.71
N HIS A 3 -22.00 2.04 14.65
CA HIS A 3 -22.10 2.98 15.78
C HIS A 3 -20.76 3.55 16.31
N GLY A 4 -19.76 3.73 15.45
CA GLY A 4 -18.49 4.37 15.81
C GLY A 4 -17.51 3.48 16.58
N LYS A 5 -17.79 2.18 16.75
CA LYS A 5 -16.88 1.25 17.43
C LYS A 5 -16.06 0.45 16.42
N TYR A 6 -14.74 0.54 16.53
CA TYR A 6 -13.84 -0.36 15.82
C TYR A 6 -13.90 -1.77 16.43
N ARG A 7 -13.77 -2.76 15.59
CA ARG A 7 -13.61 -4.15 15.99
C ARG A 7 -12.36 -4.70 15.36
N ASP A 8 -11.54 -5.35 16.16
CA ASP A 8 -10.37 -6.06 15.68
C ASP A 8 -10.79 -7.36 14.98
N GLY A 9 -10.07 -7.69 13.92
CA GLY A 9 -10.24 -8.96 13.21
C GLY A 9 -9.48 -10.07 13.93
N SER A 10 -10.02 -11.29 13.92
CA SER A 10 -9.30 -12.50 14.31
C SER A 10 -8.82 -13.26 13.10
N ILE A 11 -7.66 -13.91 13.22
CA ILE A 11 -7.12 -14.78 12.18
C ILE A 11 -7.68 -16.18 12.40
N GLU A 12 -8.34 -16.71 11.36
CA GLU A 12 -8.98 -18.03 11.38
C GLU A 12 -8.71 -18.76 10.06
N GLU A 13 -8.93 -20.07 10.04
CA GLU A 13 -8.90 -20.83 8.79
C GLU A 13 -9.93 -20.31 7.79
N LYS A 14 -9.56 -20.23 6.51
CA LYS A 14 -10.37 -19.62 5.44
C LYS A 14 -11.82 -20.14 5.39
N TRP A 15 -12.00 -21.47 5.50
CA TRP A 15 -13.34 -22.07 5.46
C TRP A 15 -14.18 -21.70 6.68
N LYS A 16 -13.57 -21.68 7.86
CA LYS A 16 -14.23 -21.35 9.13
C LYS A 16 -14.64 -19.88 9.17
N ALA A 17 -13.73 -18.97 8.75
CA ALA A 17 -14.01 -17.56 8.63
C ALA A 17 -15.14 -17.28 7.61
N THR A 18 -15.12 -17.97 6.47
CA THR A 18 -16.17 -17.82 5.43
C THR A 18 -17.52 -18.29 5.92
N ASN A 19 -17.59 -19.43 6.61
CA ASN A 19 -18.84 -19.95 7.18
C ASN A 19 -19.39 -19.03 8.26
N ALA A 20 -18.53 -18.54 9.15
CA ALA A 20 -18.91 -17.57 10.18
C ALA A 20 -19.47 -16.28 9.54
N TYR A 21 -18.79 -15.75 8.52
CA TYR A 21 -19.25 -14.59 7.76
C TYR A 21 -20.65 -14.81 7.16
N ASN A 22 -20.86 -15.91 6.43
CA ASN A 22 -22.13 -16.21 5.80
C ASN A 22 -23.27 -16.39 6.83
N THR A 23 -22.98 -17.02 7.97
CA THR A 23 -23.94 -17.18 9.06
C THR A 23 -24.35 -15.85 9.66
N ILE A 24 -23.39 -14.93 9.85
CA ILE A 24 -23.62 -13.60 10.43
C ILE A 24 -24.38 -12.71 9.44
N VAL A 25 -24.04 -12.77 8.14
CA VAL A 25 -24.78 -12.08 7.06
C VAL A 25 -26.24 -12.52 7.06
N GLY A 26 -26.50 -13.82 7.20
CA GLY A 26 -27.88 -14.35 7.28
C GLY A 26 -28.68 -13.81 8.47
N LYS A 27 -28.00 -13.43 9.56
CA LYS A 27 -28.61 -12.78 10.73
C LYS A 27 -28.71 -11.25 10.63
N ARG A 28 -28.34 -10.67 9.47
CA ARG A 28 -28.29 -9.22 9.24
C ARG A 28 -27.41 -8.46 10.24
N ILE A 29 -26.40 -9.12 10.77
CA ILE A 29 -25.37 -8.51 11.61
C ILE A 29 -24.24 -8.05 10.68
N ASP A 30 -23.47 -7.07 11.10
CA ASP A 30 -22.40 -6.40 10.35
C ASP A 30 -21.07 -7.19 10.38
N PRO A 31 -20.81 -8.13 9.47
CA PRO A 31 -19.53 -8.80 9.37
C PRO A 31 -18.61 -8.12 8.37
N ALA A 32 -17.30 -8.24 8.61
CA ALA A 32 -16.26 -8.01 7.62
C ALA A 32 -15.42 -9.28 7.48
N LEU A 33 -15.04 -9.64 6.27
CA LEU A 33 -14.19 -10.79 5.98
C LEU A 33 -13.05 -10.37 5.07
N LEU A 34 -11.82 -10.54 5.53
CA LEU A 34 -10.61 -10.40 4.73
C LEU A 34 -10.06 -11.79 4.42
N THR A 35 -9.96 -12.14 3.15
CA THR A 35 -9.39 -13.41 2.70
C THR A 35 -8.16 -13.17 1.83
N MET A 36 -7.12 -13.94 2.04
CA MET A 36 -6.01 -14.05 1.10
C MET A 36 -6.33 -15.17 0.10
N GLU A 37 -6.34 -14.88 -1.19
CA GLU A 37 -6.67 -15.85 -2.24
C GLU A 37 -5.41 -16.54 -2.78
N TYR A 38 -4.38 -15.77 -3.05
CA TYR A 38 -3.03 -16.22 -3.41
C TYR A 38 -2.03 -15.14 -2.98
N ALA A 39 -0.75 -15.40 -3.14
CA ALA A 39 0.31 -14.50 -2.67
C ALA A 39 0.00 -13.02 -3.00
N ASP A 40 -0.02 -12.19 -1.98
CA ASP A 40 -0.26 -10.74 -2.05
C ASP A 40 -1.63 -10.28 -2.58
N HIS A 41 -2.57 -11.21 -2.80
CA HIS A 41 -3.93 -10.87 -3.24
C HIS A 41 -4.94 -11.06 -2.11
N TYR A 42 -5.51 -9.94 -1.65
CA TYR A 42 -6.47 -9.90 -0.56
C TYR A 42 -7.84 -9.45 -1.05
N ASN A 43 -8.88 -10.13 -0.63
CA ASN A 43 -10.27 -9.81 -0.90
C ASN A 43 -10.97 -9.39 0.39
N LEU A 44 -11.45 -8.15 0.45
CA LEU A 44 -12.19 -7.62 1.59
C LEU A 44 -13.69 -7.56 1.24
N ARG A 45 -14.51 -8.27 2.02
CA ARG A 45 -15.95 -8.22 1.95
C ARG A 45 -16.52 -7.54 3.19
N ILE A 46 -17.37 -6.56 2.98
CA ILE A 46 -18.02 -5.79 4.06
C ILE A 46 -19.52 -5.82 3.81
N TYR A 47 -20.29 -6.15 4.84
CA TYR A 47 -21.75 -6.20 4.77
C TYR A 47 -22.37 -5.74 6.08
N PRO A 48 -23.53 -5.03 6.05
CA PRO A 48 -24.07 -4.29 4.91
C PRO A 48 -23.45 -2.92 4.77
N VAL A 49 -23.53 -2.33 3.56
CA VAL A 49 -23.39 -0.88 3.41
C VAL A 49 -24.80 -0.30 3.40
N PRO A 50 -25.25 0.39 4.46
CA PRO A 50 -26.61 0.89 4.52
C PRO A 50 -26.83 2.01 3.48
N PRO A 51 -28.05 2.14 2.93
CA PRO A 51 -28.37 3.26 2.04
C PRO A 51 -28.16 4.58 2.77
N LYS A 52 -27.55 5.57 2.11
CA LYS A 52 -27.16 6.86 2.69
C LYS A 52 -26.26 6.77 3.92
N GLY A 53 -25.65 5.63 4.14
CA GLY A 53 -24.69 5.38 5.23
C GLY A 53 -23.26 5.33 4.74
N SER A 54 -22.31 5.26 5.68
CA SER A 54 -20.89 5.14 5.41
C SER A 54 -20.27 3.96 6.14
N ARG A 55 -19.16 3.46 5.61
CA ARG A 55 -18.30 2.49 6.28
C ARG A 55 -16.88 3.01 6.28
N LYS A 56 -16.23 2.95 7.43
CA LYS A 56 -14.82 3.26 7.58
C LYS A 56 -14.05 1.98 7.80
N VAL A 57 -13.03 1.76 6.97
CA VAL A 57 -12.12 0.62 7.08
C VAL A 57 -10.71 1.17 7.25
N THR A 58 -9.98 0.62 8.21
CA THR A 58 -8.56 0.90 8.40
C THR A 58 -7.81 -0.40 8.18
N MET A 59 -6.82 -0.37 7.29
CA MET A 59 -5.94 -1.50 7.02
C MET A 59 -4.49 -1.07 7.18
N THR A 60 -3.70 -1.91 7.82
CA THR A 60 -2.24 -1.77 7.88
C THR A 60 -1.63 -2.84 7.01
N ILE A 61 -0.84 -2.42 6.02
CA ILE A 61 -0.20 -3.31 5.06
C ILE A 61 1.31 -3.11 5.15
N GLN A 62 2.05 -4.20 5.27
CA GLN A 62 3.49 -4.21 5.20
C GLN A 62 3.91 -4.96 3.94
N GLN A 63 4.62 -4.28 3.04
CA GLN A 63 5.08 -4.87 1.78
C GLN A 63 6.46 -4.33 1.41
N LEU A 64 7.21 -5.14 0.67
CA LEU A 64 8.42 -4.68 0.01
C LEU A 64 8.02 -3.96 -1.29
N LEU A 65 8.49 -2.73 -1.44
CA LEU A 65 8.24 -1.97 -2.67
C LEU A 65 9.13 -2.50 -3.80
N LYS A 66 8.62 -2.44 -5.01
CA LYS A 66 9.37 -2.80 -6.20
C LYS A 66 10.51 -1.80 -6.42
N ALA A 67 11.75 -2.30 -6.43
CA ALA A 67 12.91 -1.47 -6.70
C ALA A 67 13.01 -1.14 -8.18
N GLY A 68 13.18 0.14 -8.49
CA GLY A 68 13.69 0.64 -9.76
C GLY A 68 15.22 0.82 -9.70
N ILE A 69 15.77 1.58 -10.61
CA ILE A 69 17.22 1.87 -10.63
C ILE A 69 17.60 2.79 -9.45
N ASN A 70 16.85 3.86 -9.26
CA ASN A 70 17.10 4.88 -8.24
C ASN A 70 15.86 5.20 -7.37
N ASP A 71 14.80 4.41 -7.49
CA ASP A 71 13.55 4.65 -6.77
C ASP A 71 12.86 3.33 -6.38
N TYR A 72 11.93 3.45 -5.44
CA TYR A 72 10.97 2.41 -5.10
C TYR A 72 9.61 2.81 -5.61
N LEU A 73 8.96 1.91 -6.35
CA LEU A 73 7.63 2.14 -6.88
C LEU A 73 6.57 1.61 -5.92
N TYR A 74 5.66 2.49 -5.52
CA TYR A 74 4.38 2.14 -4.90
C TYR A 74 3.27 2.20 -5.94
N SER A 75 2.41 1.19 -5.97
CA SER A 75 1.24 1.17 -6.84
C SER A 75 0.07 0.49 -6.14
N LEU A 76 -1.03 1.23 -5.99
CA LEU A 76 -2.30 0.72 -5.49
C LEU A 76 -3.27 0.61 -6.65
N PRO A 77 -3.61 -0.62 -7.10
CA PRO A 77 -4.56 -0.81 -8.18
C PRO A 77 -5.97 -0.39 -7.72
N LEU A 78 -6.66 0.35 -8.56
CA LEU A 78 -8.07 0.70 -8.38
C LEU A 78 -8.87 0.21 -9.59
N ASN A 79 -9.98 -0.46 -9.33
CA ASN A 79 -10.90 -0.93 -10.36
C ASN A 79 -12.33 -0.89 -9.84
N ILE A 80 -12.91 0.30 -9.81
CA ILE A 80 -14.30 0.53 -9.41
C ILE A 80 -15.13 0.73 -10.69
N ASN A 81 -16.15 -0.10 -10.89
CA ASN A 81 -16.94 -0.10 -12.12
C ASN A 81 -17.96 1.04 -12.18
N ASP A 82 -18.37 1.54 -11.02
CA ASP A 82 -19.35 2.62 -10.93
C ASP A 82 -18.66 3.99 -10.82
N THR A 83 -19.35 5.02 -11.29
CA THR A 83 -18.91 6.41 -11.12
C THR A 83 -19.00 6.81 -9.66
N VAL A 84 -17.89 7.27 -9.09
CA VAL A 84 -17.82 7.80 -7.74
C VAL A 84 -18.18 9.27 -7.77
N GLN A 85 -19.31 9.65 -7.12
CA GLN A 85 -19.80 11.02 -7.13
C GLN A 85 -18.85 11.99 -6.44
N HIS A 86 -18.35 11.61 -5.27
CA HIS A 86 -17.38 12.41 -4.51
C HIS A 86 -16.20 11.55 -4.15
N PHE A 87 -15.03 11.92 -4.60
CA PHE A 87 -13.78 11.21 -4.31
C PHE A 87 -12.80 12.15 -3.63
N SER A 88 -12.31 11.74 -2.48
CA SER A 88 -11.27 12.44 -1.73
C SER A 88 -10.11 11.49 -1.47
N LEU A 89 -8.91 11.94 -1.84
CA LEU A 89 -7.67 11.22 -1.65
C LEU A 89 -6.71 12.08 -0.84
N LYS A 90 -6.18 11.49 0.21
CA LYS A 90 -5.06 12.05 0.95
C LYS A 90 -3.96 11.02 1.07
N ILE A 91 -2.78 11.36 0.56
CA ILE A 91 -1.58 10.55 0.70
C ILE A 91 -0.62 11.32 1.59
N SER A 92 -0.09 10.64 2.60
CA SER A 92 0.98 11.18 3.44
C SER A 92 2.17 10.23 3.36
N SER A 93 3.34 10.76 3.10
CA SER A 93 4.61 10.03 3.08
C SER A 93 5.60 10.72 4.00
N GLN A 94 6.41 9.93 4.67
CA GLN A 94 7.47 10.43 5.53
C GLN A 94 8.81 9.93 5.01
N GLY A 95 9.78 10.81 4.88
CA GLY A 95 11.11 10.48 4.40
C GLY A 95 11.88 11.70 3.90
N ASP A 96 13.14 11.48 3.53
CA ASP A 96 14.06 12.56 3.11
C ASP A 96 13.79 13.07 1.68
N SER A 97 13.06 12.33 0.87
CA SER A 97 12.81 12.68 -0.53
C SER A 97 11.33 12.84 -0.86
N ASN A 98 11.01 13.88 -1.60
CA ASN A 98 9.66 14.14 -2.08
C ASN A 98 9.24 13.05 -3.08
N PRO A 99 8.11 12.35 -2.85
CA PRO A 99 7.64 11.34 -3.80
C PRO A 99 7.29 11.94 -5.15
N ALA A 100 7.59 11.22 -6.22
CA ALA A 100 7.25 11.61 -7.58
C ALA A 100 6.07 10.79 -8.10
N THR A 101 5.02 11.46 -8.57
CA THR A 101 3.86 10.78 -9.16
C THR A 101 4.24 10.06 -10.45
N LYS A 102 3.61 8.91 -10.68
CA LYS A 102 3.82 8.06 -11.86
C LYS A 102 2.53 7.96 -12.67
N PRO A 103 2.57 7.44 -13.89
CA PRO A 103 1.37 7.25 -14.71
C PRO A 103 0.27 6.52 -13.94
N GLY A 104 -0.95 7.06 -13.96
CA GLY A 104 -2.10 6.57 -13.23
C GLY A 104 -3.02 7.69 -12.79
N LEU A 105 -3.82 7.46 -11.77
CA LEU A 105 -4.88 8.37 -11.31
C LEU A 105 -4.35 9.74 -10.87
N ILE A 106 -3.13 9.80 -10.37
CA ILE A 106 -2.49 11.02 -9.83
C ILE A 106 -1.33 11.54 -10.69
N ALA A 107 -1.23 11.13 -11.94
CA ALA A 107 -0.07 11.39 -12.83
C ALA A 107 0.34 12.89 -12.93
N ASN A 108 -0.62 13.80 -12.92
CA ASN A 108 -0.37 15.23 -13.12
C ASN A 108 -0.46 16.03 -11.81
N ARG A 109 -0.17 15.39 -10.68
CA ARG A 109 -0.22 16.01 -9.36
C ARG A 109 1.16 15.99 -8.72
N SER A 110 1.35 16.83 -7.70
CA SER A 110 2.62 16.90 -6.97
C SER A 110 2.37 16.82 -5.47
N PHE A 111 3.34 16.28 -4.76
CA PHE A 111 3.37 16.33 -3.30
C PHE A 111 3.87 17.69 -2.83
N THR A 112 3.27 18.21 -1.80
CA THR A 112 3.79 19.35 -1.02
C THR A 112 4.61 18.83 0.14
N THR A 113 5.71 19.52 0.45
CA THR A 113 6.63 19.10 1.51
C THR A 113 6.61 20.11 2.65
N LEU A 114 6.48 19.62 3.87
CA LEU A 114 6.63 20.38 5.10
C LEU A 114 7.35 19.49 6.13
N ASP A 115 8.52 19.91 6.61
CA ASP A 115 9.30 19.23 7.66
C ASP A 115 9.44 17.70 7.47
N GLN A 116 9.94 17.24 6.32
CA GLN A 116 10.09 15.83 5.94
C GLN A 116 8.77 15.05 5.84
N GLN A 117 7.65 15.71 5.93
CA GLN A 117 6.35 15.15 5.58
C GLN A 117 5.95 15.62 4.19
N HIS A 118 5.56 14.67 3.37
CA HIS A 118 5.10 14.92 2.02
C HIS A 118 3.63 14.56 1.94
N ALA A 119 2.82 15.48 1.49
CA ALA A 119 1.38 15.29 1.39
C ALA A 119 0.87 15.60 -0.02
N LEU A 120 -0.08 14.79 -0.49
CA LEU A 120 -0.84 15.04 -1.69
C LEU A 120 -2.31 14.93 -1.32
N GLU A 121 -3.07 15.98 -1.57
CA GLU A 121 -4.51 16.00 -1.36
C GLU A 121 -5.20 16.28 -2.70
N TRP A 122 -6.25 15.54 -2.97
CA TRP A 122 -7.03 15.67 -4.17
C TRP A 122 -8.49 15.34 -3.91
N ASN A 123 -9.36 16.27 -4.28
CA ASN A 123 -10.81 16.12 -4.26
C ASN A 123 -11.33 16.26 -5.69
N THR A 124 -12.26 15.43 -6.07
CA THR A 124 -12.93 15.46 -7.38
C THR A 124 -14.31 14.85 -7.30
N GLU A 125 -15.10 15.09 -8.33
CA GLU A 125 -16.47 14.59 -8.43
C GLU A 125 -16.65 13.81 -9.73
N ASN A 126 -17.61 12.89 -9.73
CA ASN A 126 -18.04 12.11 -10.89
C ASN A 126 -16.89 11.41 -11.62
N ILE A 127 -16.04 10.73 -10.88
CA ILE A 127 -14.86 10.06 -11.42
C ILE A 127 -15.05 8.54 -11.53
N LEU A 128 -14.47 7.95 -12.57
CA LEU A 128 -14.33 6.52 -12.74
C LEU A 128 -12.92 6.08 -12.32
N LEU A 129 -12.83 5.26 -11.26
CA LEU A 129 -11.55 4.83 -10.70
C LEU A 129 -11.07 3.53 -11.36
N LYS A 130 -10.46 3.64 -12.55
CA LYS A 130 -9.94 2.54 -13.37
C LYS A 130 -8.42 2.53 -13.51
N SER A 131 -7.75 3.49 -12.91
CA SER A 131 -6.30 3.63 -12.99
C SER A 131 -5.67 3.51 -11.60
N PRO A 132 -4.45 2.98 -11.48
CA PRO A 132 -3.79 2.84 -10.19
C PRO A 132 -3.39 4.21 -9.62
N ILE A 133 -3.30 4.28 -8.30
CA ILE A 133 -2.56 5.33 -7.60
C ILE A 133 -1.11 4.91 -7.56
N SER A 134 -0.24 5.62 -8.27
CA SER A 134 1.17 5.25 -8.40
C SER A 134 2.10 6.43 -8.15
N PHE A 135 3.12 6.21 -7.36
CA PHE A 135 4.21 7.15 -7.10
C PHE A 135 5.50 6.42 -6.78
N SER A 136 6.62 7.09 -6.94
CA SER A 136 7.92 6.56 -6.56
C SER A 136 8.55 7.38 -5.45
N ILE A 137 9.35 6.71 -4.64
CA ILE A 137 10.14 7.30 -3.57
C ILE A 137 11.60 7.08 -3.94
N GLN A 138 12.37 8.16 -4.02
CA GLN A 138 13.80 8.04 -4.32
C GLN A 138 14.52 7.26 -3.22
N VAL A 139 15.43 6.44 -3.66
CA VAL A 139 16.26 5.69 -2.73
C VAL A 139 17.37 6.61 -2.25
N THR A 140 17.41 6.86 -0.95
CA THR A 140 18.60 7.46 -0.36
C THR A 140 19.74 6.44 -0.38
N SER A 141 20.86 6.80 -0.99
CA SER A 141 22.06 5.94 -1.10
C SER A 141 22.71 5.65 0.25
N LYS A 142 22.22 6.23 1.34
CA LYS A 142 22.76 6.01 2.69
C LYS A 142 22.44 4.58 3.14
N PRO A 143 23.46 3.82 3.54
CA PRO A 143 23.24 2.52 4.14
C PRO A 143 22.42 2.67 5.43
N VAL A 144 21.41 1.83 5.58
CA VAL A 144 20.60 1.77 6.80
C VAL A 144 21.04 0.56 7.61
N PHE A 145 21.49 0.80 8.80
CA PHE A 145 21.88 -0.23 9.73
C PHE A 145 20.93 -0.23 10.93
N CYS A 146 20.30 -1.35 11.20
CA CYS A 146 19.40 -1.54 12.32
C CYS A 146 19.92 -2.66 13.22
N ILE A 147 19.92 -2.41 14.54
CA ILE A 147 20.18 -3.44 15.55
C ILE A 147 18.92 -3.58 16.40
N LYS A 148 18.49 -4.81 16.62
CA LYS A 148 17.42 -5.15 17.54
C LYS A 148 17.90 -6.25 18.49
N GLN A 149 17.72 -6.03 19.79
CA GLN A 149 17.92 -7.08 20.78
C GLN A 149 16.59 -7.79 21.03
N VAL A 150 16.61 -9.10 20.90
CA VAL A 150 15.47 -9.98 21.23
C VAL A 150 16.00 -11.01 22.20
N GLU A 151 15.48 -11.01 23.43
CA GLU A 151 16.03 -11.79 24.53
C GLU A 151 17.51 -11.44 24.77
N GLU A 152 18.41 -12.43 24.79
CA GLU A 152 19.85 -12.23 24.97
C GLU A 152 20.63 -12.08 23.66
N LYS A 153 19.94 -12.21 22.49
CA LYS A 153 20.57 -12.19 21.18
C LYS A 153 20.38 -10.83 20.50
N LYS A 154 21.48 -10.32 19.92
CA LYS A 154 21.44 -9.12 19.08
C LYS A 154 21.30 -9.55 17.63
N HIS A 155 20.27 -9.03 16.96
CA HIS A 155 20.04 -9.19 15.54
C HIS A 155 20.38 -7.88 14.84
N PHE A 156 21.00 -7.95 13.69
CA PHE A 156 21.26 -6.78 12.86
C PHE A 156 20.69 -6.97 11.45
N ALA A 157 20.29 -5.87 10.84
CA ALA A 157 19.93 -5.79 9.45
C ALA A 157 20.69 -4.63 8.81
N LEU A 158 21.31 -4.90 7.67
CA LEU A 158 21.99 -3.89 6.85
C LEU A 158 21.31 -3.83 5.50
N ARG A 159 20.85 -2.64 5.12
CA ARG A 159 20.36 -2.35 3.78
C ARG A 159 21.29 -1.34 3.13
N PHE A 160 21.87 -1.70 2.01
CA PHE A 160 22.68 -0.79 1.19
C PHE A 160 22.34 -1.02 -0.27
N LEU A 161 22.52 0.01 -1.07
CA LEU A 161 22.47 -0.07 -2.51
C LEU A 161 23.90 -0.03 -3.02
N PRO A 162 24.34 -1.10 -3.68
CA PRO A 162 25.64 -1.06 -4.29
C PRO A 162 25.62 -0.01 -5.42
N SER A 163 26.54 0.95 -5.39
CA SER A 163 26.81 1.82 -6.52
C SER A 163 27.80 1.12 -7.44
N TYR A 164 27.36 0.80 -8.64
CA TYR A 164 28.27 0.33 -9.68
C TYR A 164 28.79 1.58 -10.41
N PRO A 165 30.10 1.71 -10.64
CA PRO A 165 30.60 2.75 -11.52
C PRO A 165 29.99 2.56 -12.91
N ALA A 166 29.56 3.66 -13.53
CA ALA A 166 28.85 3.64 -14.81
C ALA A 166 29.71 3.20 -16.01
N GLU A 167 31.00 3.04 -15.80
CA GLU A 167 31.96 2.58 -16.80
C GLU A 167 32.51 1.20 -16.39
N SER A 168 31.79 0.16 -16.77
CA SER A 168 32.48 -1.10 -17.04
C SER A 168 32.98 -1.02 -18.49
N GLU A 169 34.26 -0.76 -18.70
CA GLU A 169 34.89 -1.09 -19.97
C GLU A 169 34.62 -2.59 -20.20
N ILE A 170 33.82 -2.85 -21.22
CA ILE A 170 33.63 -4.21 -21.71
C ILE A 170 34.91 -4.58 -22.41
N HIS A 171 35.85 -5.18 -21.69
CA HIS A 171 36.98 -5.82 -22.32
C HIS A 171 36.47 -7.00 -23.13
N PRO A 172 36.67 -7.03 -24.46
CA PRO A 172 36.30 -8.22 -25.23
C PRO A 172 37.11 -9.41 -24.68
N LYS A 173 36.42 -10.47 -24.31
CA LYS A 173 37.09 -11.73 -23.96
C LYS A 173 37.69 -12.26 -25.25
N GLU A 174 39.02 -12.26 -25.36
CA GLU A 174 39.71 -13.05 -26.34
C GLU A 174 39.49 -14.52 -25.99
N ILE A 175 38.74 -15.22 -26.85
CA ILE A 175 38.63 -16.68 -26.80
C ILE A 175 39.84 -17.22 -27.57
N MET A 176 40.79 -17.77 -26.82
CA MET A 176 41.85 -18.63 -27.42
C MET A 176 41.31 -20.03 -27.67
#